data_83f636cad0cb44d336af7720889c380d
#
_entry.id   83f636cad0cb44d336af7720889c380d
#
_cell.length_a   1.000
_cell.length_b   1.000
_cell.length_c   1.000
_cell.angle_alpha   90.00
_cell.angle_beta   90.00
_cell.angle_gamma   90.00
#
_symmetry.space_group_name_H-M   'P 1'
#
loop_
_entity.id
_entity.type
_entity.pdbx_description
1 polymer ?
#
loop_
_entity_poly.entity_id
_entity_poly.type
_entity_poly.pdbx_seq_one_letter_code
_entity_poly.pdbx_strand_id
1 'polypeptide(L)'
;MTQNSSAADLENTLYLDLTYGRVIIEMRPDLAPKHVKRIKELVRSGFYDGLTFHRVIPGFMAQGGDPSGNGTGGSGVNIPAEFSSEPHRRGTLSMARSSDPNSADSQFFIVFGRTRHLDGKYTVWGRVVKGMIH
;
A
#
# COMPACT_ATOMS: atom_id res chain seq x y z
N MET A 1 -16.49 12.80 14.32
CA MET A 1 -16.23 13.16 13.89
C MET A 1 -16.45 13.79 13.24
N THR A 2 -16.39 13.89 13.16
CA THR A 2 -16.50 14.35 12.53
C THR A 2 -16.33 14.88 11.78
N GLN A 3 -16.43 15.02 11.70
CA GLN A 3 -16.12 15.57 10.95
C GLN A 3 -15.45 16.07 10.54
N ASN A 4 -15.59 15.80 11.39
CA ASN A 4 -14.75 16.41 10.72
C ASN A 4 -14.13 15.91 9.60
N SER A 5 -14.58 15.08 8.96
CA SER A 5 -13.87 14.68 7.81
C SER A 5 -13.51 15.89 7.04
N SER A 6 -12.30 16.27 7.22
CA SER A 6 -11.78 17.43 6.53
C SER A 6 -11.39 17.05 5.10
N ALA A 7 -11.15 18.06 4.28
CA ALA A 7 -10.58 17.85 2.96
C ALA A 7 -9.24 17.11 3.03
N ALA A 8 -8.45 17.32 4.10
CA ALA A 8 -7.19 16.62 4.31
C ALA A 8 -7.39 15.12 4.50
N ASP A 9 -8.46 14.70 5.19
CA ASP A 9 -8.77 13.28 5.35
C ASP A 9 -9.14 12.65 4.01
N LEU A 10 -9.93 13.35 3.21
CA LEU A 10 -10.28 12.87 1.86
C LEU A 10 -9.06 12.80 0.94
N GLU A 11 -8.17 13.77 1.05
CA GLU A 11 -6.94 13.79 0.27
C GLU A 11 -6.06 12.57 0.56
N ASN A 12 -6.10 12.05 1.77
CA ASN A 12 -5.30 10.90 2.19
C ASN A 12 -6.12 9.62 2.29
N THR A 13 -7.29 9.57 1.68
CA THR A 13 -8.15 8.39 1.65
C THR A 13 -8.09 7.75 0.27
N LEU A 14 -7.82 6.45 0.24
CA LEU A 14 -7.76 5.67 -0.99
C LEU A 14 -8.85 4.59 -0.95
N TYR A 15 -9.60 4.47 -2.03
CA TYR A 15 -10.58 3.41 -2.19
C TYR A 15 -9.99 2.31 -3.07
N LEU A 16 -9.98 1.10 -2.55
CA LEU A 16 -9.57 -0.10 -3.29
C LEU A 16 -10.82 -0.93 -3.54
N ASP A 17 -11.31 -0.90 -4.76
CA ASP A 17 -12.54 -1.62 -5.14
C ASP A 17 -12.17 -3.00 -5.65
N LEU A 18 -12.56 -4.01 -4.89
CA LEU A 18 -12.36 -5.42 -5.21
C LEU A 18 -13.67 -6.04 -5.69
N THR A 19 -13.60 -7.25 -6.25
CA THR A 19 -14.78 -7.99 -6.68
C THR A 19 -15.80 -8.15 -5.57
N TYR A 20 -15.34 -8.32 -4.33
CA TYR A 20 -16.21 -8.61 -3.18
C TYR A 20 -16.57 -7.39 -2.36
N GLY A 21 -16.06 -6.21 -2.67
CA GLY A 21 -16.39 -5.01 -1.93
C GLY A 21 -15.28 -3.97 -1.93
N ARG A 22 -15.56 -2.86 -1.27
CA ARG A 22 -14.63 -1.74 -1.18
C ARG A 22 -13.81 -1.80 0.09
N VAL A 23 -12.50 -1.65 -0.07
CA VAL A 23 -11.56 -1.47 1.03
C VAL A 23 -11.20 0.00 1.10
N ILE A 24 -11.28 0.58 2.29
CA ILE A 24 -10.94 1.98 2.51
C ILE A 24 -9.60 2.05 3.22
N ILE A 25 -8.68 2.80 2.65
CA ILE A 25 -7.29 2.90 3.11
C ILE A 25 -7.00 4.33 3.52
N GLU A 26 -6.43 4.51 4.71
CA GLU A 26 -5.87 5.78 5.13
C GLU A 26 -4.38 5.79 4.76
N MET A 27 -4.00 6.70 3.87
CA MET A 27 -2.59 6.90 3.54
C MET A 27 -1.90 7.72 4.63
N ARG A 28 -0.63 7.46 4.86
CA ARG A 28 0.14 8.08 5.93
C ARG A 28 1.32 8.89 5.37
N PRO A 29 1.06 10.11 4.85
CA PRO A 29 2.16 10.95 4.34
C PRO A 29 3.13 11.40 5.43
N ASP A 30 2.71 11.37 6.70
CA ASP A 30 3.58 11.63 7.83
C ASP A 30 4.68 10.56 7.97
N LEU A 31 4.41 9.31 7.56
CA LEU A 31 5.37 8.21 7.62
C LEU A 31 6.18 8.08 6.33
N ALA A 32 5.55 8.31 5.18
CA ALA A 32 6.16 8.05 3.88
C ALA A 32 5.67 9.07 2.85
N PRO A 33 6.13 10.33 2.93
CA PRO A 33 5.63 11.39 2.06
C PRO A 33 5.87 11.12 0.58
N LYS A 34 7.03 10.58 0.21
CA LYS A 34 7.36 10.30 -1.19
C LYS A 34 6.55 9.12 -1.73
N HIS A 35 6.36 8.08 -0.93
CA HIS A 35 5.55 6.93 -1.31
C HIS A 35 4.09 7.34 -1.51
N VAL A 36 3.51 8.09 -0.58
CA VAL A 36 2.13 8.54 -0.68
C VAL A 36 1.95 9.43 -1.91
N LYS A 37 2.89 10.34 -2.17
CA LYS A 37 2.82 11.20 -3.35
C LYS A 37 2.80 10.36 -4.63
N ARG A 38 3.69 9.38 -4.74
CA ARG A 38 3.77 8.54 -5.94
C ARG A 38 2.54 7.65 -6.10
N ILE A 39 2.04 7.08 -5.03
CA ILE A 39 0.81 6.27 -5.05
C ILE A 39 -0.36 7.12 -5.57
N LYS A 40 -0.50 8.36 -5.09
CA LYS A 40 -1.54 9.26 -5.58
C LYS A 40 -1.42 9.52 -7.06
N GLU A 41 -0.21 9.76 -7.55
CA GLU A 41 0.04 9.97 -8.99
C GLU A 41 -0.41 8.75 -9.81
N LEU A 42 -0.02 7.56 -9.36
CA LEU A 42 -0.37 6.33 -10.07
C LEU A 42 -1.88 6.04 -10.03
N VAL A 43 -2.50 6.25 -8.88
CA VAL A 43 -3.96 6.07 -8.73
C VAL A 43 -4.71 7.01 -9.66
N ARG A 44 -4.33 8.29 -9.69
CA ARG A 44 -4.99 9.30 -10.51
C ARG A 44 -4.80 9.07 -11.99
N SER A 45 -3.71 8.42 -12.37
CA SER A 45 -3.46 8.08 -13.79
C SER A 45 -4.16 6.80 -14.23
N GLY A 46 -4.82 6.07 -13.31
CA GLY A 46 -5.45 4.79 -13.61
C GLY A 46 -4.49 3.60 -13.66
N PHE A 47 -3.25 3.78 -13.20
CA PHE A 47 -2.22 2.74 -13.27
C PHE A 47 -2.65 1.44 -12.60
N TYR A 48 -3.30 1.53 -11.43
CA TYR A 48 -3.69 0.35 -10.66
C TYR A 48 -4.99 -0.30 -11.14
N ASP A 49 -5.73 0.36 -12.01
CA ASP A 49 -7.03 -0.15 -12.44
C ASP A 49 -6.86 -1.47 -13.22
N GLY A 50 -7.65 -2.48 -12.86
CA GLY A 50 -7.60 -3.78 -13.50
C GLY A 50 -6.45 -4.69 -13.08
N LEU A 51 -5.58 -4.23 -12.17
CA LEU A 51 -4.48 -5.07 -11.69
C LEU A 51 -4.98 -6.08 -10.65
N THR A 52 -4.21 -7.16 -10.48
CA THR A 52 -4.58 -8.25 -9.59
C THR A 52 -3.66 -8.33 -8.39
N PHE A 53 -4.11 -9.01 -7.34
CA PHE A 53 -3.23 -9.45 -6.26
C PHE A 53 -2.58 -10.76 -6.72
N HIS A 54 -1.42 -10.64 -7.35
CA HIS A 54 -0.73 -11.77 -7.97
C HIS A 54 -0.09 -12.74 -6.97
N ARG A 55 0.03 -12.33 -5.70
CA ARG A 55 0.63 -13.15 -4.65
C ARG A 55 -0.16 -13.00 -3.37
N VAL A 56 -0.80 -14.09 -2.95
CA VAL A 56 -1.57 -14.11 -1.69
C VAL A 56 -1.05 -15.28 -0.86
N ILE A 57 -0.56 -14.97 0.34
CA ILE A 57 -0.06 -15.98 1.28
C ILE A 57 -1.01 -15.96 2.49
N PRO A 58 -1.84 -17.01 2.66
CA PRO A 58 -2.78 -17.06 3.78
C PRO A 58 -2.08 -16.84 5.12
N GLY A 59 -2.69 -16.01 5.97
CA GLY A 59 -2.15 -15.70 7.30
C GLY A 59 -0.99 -14.72 7.29
N PHE A 60 -0.50 -14.31 6.11
CA PHE A 60 0.63 -13.39 5.99
C PHE A 60 0.23 -12.10 5.27
N MET A 61 0.06 -12.14 3.96
CA MET A 61 -0.20 -10.90 3.20
C MET A 61 -0.77 -11.17 1.81
N ALA A 62 -1.30 -10.11 1.18
CA ALA A 62 -1.66 -10.08 -0.23
C ALA A 62 -0.84 -8.98 -0.91
N GLN A 63 -0.20 -9.30 -2.01
CA GLN A 63 0.65 -8.38 -2.77
C GLN A 63 0.08 -8.14 -4.16
N GLY A 64 0.04 -6.90 -4.58
CA GLY A 64 -0.47 -6.49 -5.89
C GLY A 64 0.25 -5.26 -6.41
N GLY A 65 -0.31 -4.64 -7.47
CA GLY A 65 0.24 -3.42 -8.04
C GLY A 65 1.28 -3.63 -9.13
N ASP A 66 1.38 -4.85 -9.68
CA ASP A 66 2.28 -5.17 -10.78
C ASP A 66 1.49 -5.22 -12.10
N PRO A 67 1.78 -4.35 -13.06
CA PRO A 67 1.10 -4.37 -14.35
C PRO A 67 1.35 -5.67 -15.13
N SER A 68 2.45 -6.37 -14.87
CA SER A 68 2.74 -7.67 -15.47
C SER A 68 2.01 -8.82 -14.76
N GLY A 69 1.54 -8.63 -13.53
CA GLY A 69 0.78 -9.62 -12.79
C GLY A 69 1.58 -10.81 -12.27
N ASN A 70 2.91 -10.73 -12.23
CA ASN A 70 3.78 -11.85 -11.85
C ASN A 70 4.92 -11.49 -10.89
N GLY A 71 4.96 -10.23 -10.42
CA GLY A 71 5.97 -9.77 -9.46
C GLY A 71 7.19 -9.09 -10.08
N THR A 72 7.27 -9.00 -11.41
CA THR A 72 8.47 -8.45 -12.09
C THR A 72 8.30 -7.04 -12.61
N GLY A 73 7.07 -6.51 -12.65
CA GLY A 73 6.78 -5.22 -13.26
C GLY A 73 6.66 -4.08 -12.28
N GLY A 74 6.54 -2.89 -12.85
CA GLY A 74 6.36 -1.65 -12.09
C GLY A 74 6.04 -0.50 -13.01
N SER A 75 6.03 0.71 -12.46
CA SER A 75 5.74 1.94 -13.22
C SER A 75 6.98 2.50 -13.92
N GLY A 76 8.15 2.00 -13.59
CA GLY A 76 9.42 2.46 -14.14
C GLY A 76 10.11 3.54 -13.31
N VAL A 77 9.56 3.90 -12.16
CA VAL A 77 10.15 4.93 -11.28
C VAL A 77 10.33 4.33 -9.88
N ASN A 78 11.58 4.29 -9.43
CA ASN A 78 11.89 3.80 -8.09
C ASN A 78 11.69 4.89 -7.05
N ILE A 79 11.28 4.49 -5.85
CA ILE A 79 11.04 5.38 -4.72
C ILE A 79 12.04 5.05 -3.62
N PRO A 80 12.80 6.04 -3.12
CA PRO A 80 13.73 5.79 -2.02
C PRO A 80 13.02 5.30 -0.77
N ALA A 81 13.68 4.46 0.02
CA ALA A 81 13.11 3.94 1.25
C ALA A 81 12.74 5.06 2.22
N GLU A 82 11.63 4.85 2.93
CA GLU A 82 11.14 5.76 3.98
C GLU A 82 10.77 4.92 5.20
N PHE A 83 11.77 4.24 5.77
CA PHE A 83 11.54 3.36 6.91
C PHE A 83 11.13 4.15 8.15
N SER A 84 10.29 3.55 8.97
CA SER A 84 9.79 4.17 10.19
C SER A 84 9.68 3.13 11.30
N SER A 85 9.31 3.57 12.50
CA SER A 85 9.04 2.70 13.63
C SER A 85 7.63 2.12 13.62
N GLU A 86 6.81 2.49 12.64
CA GLU A 86 5.43 1.99 12.53
C GLU A 86 5.44 0.48 12.35
N PRO A 87 4.73 -0.28 13.19
CA PRO A 87 4.73 -1.74 13.09
C PRO A 87 3.86 -2.25 11.95
N HIS A 88 4.21 -3.41 11.42
CA HIS A 88 3.37 -4.13 10.46
C HIS A 88 2.33 -4.94 11.21
N ARG A 89 1.07 -4.53 11.11
CA ARG A 89 -0.09 -5.14 11.79
C ARG A 89 -1.14 -5.51 10.76
N ARG A 90 -2.19 -6.22 11.20
CA ARG A 90 -3.33 -6.49 10.35
C ARG A 90 -3.84 -5.18 9.73
N GLY A 91 -3.90 -5.15 8.40
CA GLY A 91 -4.36 -3.99 7.65
C GLY A 91 -3.28 -2.99 7.27
N THR A 92 -2.03 -3.18 7.68
CA THR A 92 -0.92 -2.30 7.28
C THR A 92 -0.62 -2.47 5.80
N LEU A 93 -0.48 -1.34 5.08
CA LEU A 93 0.00 -1.31 3.71
C LEU A 93 1.46 -0.91 3.70
N SER A 94 2.26 -1.70 3.02
CA SER A 94 3.70 -1.49 2.93
C SER A 94 4.15 -1.74 1.50
N MET A 95 5.31 -1.20 1.14
CA MET A 95 5.77 -1.26 -0.25
C MET A 95 6.67 -2.45 -0.48
N ALA A 96 6.36 -3.26 -1.49
CA ALA A 96 7.24 -4.34 -1.93
C ALA A 96 8.47 -3.75 -2.62
N ARG A 97 9.58 -4.46 -2.54
CA ARG A 97 10.84 -4.07 -3.14
C ARG A 97 11.71 -5.30 -3.38
N SER A 98 12.76 -5.13 -4.18
CA SER A 98 13.80 -6.15 -4.31
C SER A 98 14.76 -6.09 -3.11
N SER A 99 15.91 -6.72 -3.20
CA SER A 99 16.91 -6.67 -2.14
C SER A 99 17.46 -5.26 -1.93
N ASP A 100 17.41 -4.39 -2.95
CA ASP A 100 17.82 -2.99 -2.83
C ASP A 100 16.72 -2.22 -2.05
N PRO A 101 17.05 -1.59 -0.90
CA PRO A 101 16.07 -0.84 -0.12
C PRO A 101 15.41 0.31 -0.90
N ASN A 102 16.05 0.82 -1.94
CA ASN A 102 15.56 1.93 -2.75
C ASN A 102 14.96 1.48 -4.08
N SER A 103 14.51 0.23 -4.18
CA SER A 103 13.94 -0.34 -5.40
C SER A 103 12.42 -0.40 -5.41
N ALA A 104 11.75 0.15 -4.41
CA ALA A 104 10.28 0.19 -4.40
C ALA A 104 9.77 0.94 -5.63
N ASP A 105 8.67 0.47 -6.21
CA ASP A 105 8.10 1.07 -7.40
C ASP A 105 6.57 1.20 -7.27
N SER A 106 5.83 0.17 -7.65
CA SER A 106 4.37 0.22 -7.63
C SER A 106 3.75 -0.91 -6.85
N GLN A 107 4.48 -2.00 -6.63
CA GLN A 107 3.94 -3.15 -5.93
C GLN A 107 3.86 -2.90 -4.43
N PHE A 108 2.74 -3.28 -3.85
CA PHE A 108 2.50 -3.12 -2.41
C PHE A 108 1.87 -4.38 -1.86
N PHE A 109 1.87 -4.50 -0.53
CA PHE A 109 1.21 -5.61 0.13
C PHE A 109 0.40 -5.14 1.33
N ILE A 110 -0.65 -5.90 1.64
CA ILE A 110 -1.52 -5.69 2.80
C ILE A 110 -1.28 -6.86 3.76
N VAL A 111 -0.90 -6.55 4.98
CA VAL A 111 -0.56 -7.56 5.98
C VAL A 111 -1.83 -8.05 6.68
N PHE A 112 -1.94 -9.36 6.88
CA PHE A 112 -3.12 -9.96 7.51
C PHE A 112 -3.01 -10.09 9.03
N GLY A 113 -1.82 -9.93 9.57
CA GLY A 113 -1.58 -10.02 11.01
C GLY A 113 -0.25 -9.39 11.40
N ARG A 114 0.07 -9.43 12.67
CA ARG A 114 1.32 -8.85 13.17
C ARG A 114 2.53 -9.58 12.59
N THR A 115 3.39 -8.85 11.89
CA THR A 115 4.53 -9.43 11.16
C THR A 115 5.80 -8.64 11.50
N ARG A 116 6.44 -9.01 12.61
CA ARG A 116 7.55 -8.26 13.19
C ARG A 116 8.80 -8.25 12.33
N HIS A 117 9.05 -9.31 11.56
CA HIS A 117 10.27 -9.38 10.75
C HIS A 117 10.30 -8.37 9.60
N LEU A 118 9.18 -7.71 9.31
CA LEU A 118 9.11 -6.66 8.30
C LEU A 118 9.37 -5.26 8.86
N ASP A 119 9.28 -5.10 10.18
CA ASP A 119 9.37 -3.78 10.81
C ASP A 119 10.74 -3.15 10.55
N GLY A 120 10.71 -1.87 10.14
CA GLY A 120 11.93 -1.11 9.85
C GLY A 120 12.64 -1.52 8.56
N LYS A 121 12.13 -2.49 7.81
CA LYS A 121 12.76 -3.02 6.59
C LYS A 121 11.96 -2.76 5.33
N TYR A 122 10.70 -2.39 5.48
CA TYR A 122 9.81 -2.03 4.37
C TYR A 122 9.09 -0.73 4.73
N THR A 123 8.77 0.07 3.72
CA THR A 123 8.14 1.36 3.93
C THR A 123 6.63 1.20 4.13
N VAL A 124 6.15 1.54 5.33
CA VAL A 124 4.73 1.60 5.66
C VAL A 124 4.18 2.92 5.14
N TRP A 125 3.13 2.89 4.32
CA TRP A 125 2.54 4.11 3.77
C TRP A 125 1.04 4.24 3.99
N GLY A 126 0.39 3.25 4.57
CA GLY A 126 -1.03 3.32 4.82
C GLY A 126 -1.53 2.18 5.69
N ARG A 127 -2.84 2.21 5.95
CA ARG A 127 -3.52 1.15 6.68
C ARG A 127 -4.97 1.05 6.22
N VAL A 128 -5.52 -0.16 6.29
CA VAL A 128 -6.93 -0.39 6.01
C VAL A 128 -7.73 0.08 7.23
N VAL A 129 -8.72 0.93 7.00
CA VAL A 129 -9.63 1.40 8.05
C VAL A 129 -11.01 0.76 7.94
N LYS A 130 -11.35 0.19 6.78
CA LYS A 130 -12.63 -0.49 6.57
C LYS A 130 -12.51 -1.49 5.43
N GLY A 131 -13.18 -2.62 5.54
CA GLY A 131 -13.27 -3.61 4.47
C GLY A 131 -12.20 -4.70 4.51
N MET A 132 -11.53 -4.89 5.64
CA MET A 132 -10.44 -5.87 5.75
C MET A 132 -10.90 -7.31 5.48
N ILE A 133 -12.19 -7.60 5.60
CA ILE A 133 -12.72 -8.94 5.32
C ILE A 133 -12.82 -9.25 3.82
N HIS A 134 -12.73 -8.24 2.98
CA HIS A 134 -12.77 -8.43 1.53
C HIS A 134 -11.39 -8.81 1.02
#